data_2bbbfad51daa1670794202ab278d3e38
#
_entry.id   2bbbfad51daa1670794202ab278d3e38
#
_cell.length_a   1.000
_cell.length_b   1.000
_cell.length_c   1.000
_cell.angle_alpha   90.00
_cell.angle_beta   90.00
_cell.angle_gamma   90.00
#
_symmetry.space_group_name_H-M   'P 1'
#
loop_
_entity.id
_entity.type
_entity.pdbx_description
1 polymer ?
#
loop_
_entity_poly.entity_id
_entity_poly.type
_entity_poly.pdbx_seq_one_letter_code
_entity_poly.pdbx_strand_id
1 'polypeptide(L)'
;MRSEIRICGGENVRALKMAVHAVRYKENLYMNRLEKIPVPAIATFLALLTLSNVYGGLGFVWFRYLCMACGTVFIICYILKIILFPKTVMNEYSQVIPCSLYAALTMCMMILGSFYLEIGTNFGIPVLGIIGKIVWFIAVAVHAVHLVRFIALNMFLKRNVMTTMPSWFVTLNGIMVACVTGGAMNARPLLVVLTIYGCLIYVIMLPIMIWRLLTVEIKPAAYHTMAILLAPCSLCVVSLINVFGTPNALVVGFMYLCAVCSLVFIIIKLPDFFSFKFYPGYAGLTFPMAIGIVASQKMAGYLTEAGSGLAACVGQLAGLQIFLTSGLVFYVLVMLSRMLFKKSDRG
;
A
#
# COMPACT_ATOMS: atom_id res chain seq x y z
N MET A 1 13.66 5.59 -68.14
CA MET A 1 12.49 5.15 -67.36
C MET A 1 12.70 3.94 -66.42
N ARG A 2 13.87 3.27 -66.40
CA ARG A 2 14.20 2.17 -65.47
C ARG A 2 15.06 2.54 -64.27
N SER A 3 15.62 3.76 -64.21
CA SER A 3 16.51 4.23 -63.12
C SER A 3 15.76 4.93 -61.97
N GLU A 4 14.59 5.52 -62.19
CA GLU A 4 13.84 6.26 -61.16
C GLU A 4 13.00 5.35 -60.24
N ILE A 5 12.60 4.16 -60.71
CA ILE A 5 11.78 3.22 -59.89
C ILE A 5 12.64 2.52 -58.82
N ARG A 6 13.98 2.47 -58.94
CA ARG A 6 14.85 1.85 -57.93
C ARG A 6 15.15 2.76 -56.72
N ILE A 7 15.06 4.07 -56.89
CA ILE A 7 15.39 5.05 -55.81
C ILE A 7 14.23 5.16 -54.82
N CYS A 8 12.99 5.21 -55.30
CA CYS A 8 11.81 5.29 -54.44
C CYS A 8 11.56 4.04 -53.56
N GLY A 9 11.94 2.87 -54.03
CA GLY A 9 11.83 1.62 -53.23
C GLY A 9 12.81 1.55 -52.05
N GLY A 10 14.01 2.12 -52.22
CA GLY A 10 15.05 2.11 -51.21
C GLY A 10 14.80 3.04 -50.02
N GLU A 11 14.23 4.22 -50.27
CA GLU A 11 13.88 5.17 -49.23
C GLU A 11 12.69 4.69 -48.37
N ASN A 12 11.66 4.14 -48.98
CA ASN A 12 10.53 3.56 -48.27
C ASN A 12 10.93 2.37 -47.39
N VAL A 13 11.85 1.52 -47.85
CA VAL A 13 12.39 0.38 -47.05
C VAL A 13 13.26 0.89 -45.91
N ARG A 14 14.03 1.95 -46.11
CA ARG A 14 14.81 2.58 -45.01
C ARG A 14 13.91 3.25 -43.98
N ALA A 15 12.89 3.98 -44.41
CA ALA A 15 11.91 4.62 -43.53
C ALA A 15 11.14 3.57 -42.69
N LEU A 16 10.72 2.47 -43.31
CA LEU A 16 10.07 1.34 -42.62
C LEU A 16 11.00 0.67 -41.58
N LYS A 17 12.26 0.42 -41.96
CA LYS A 17 13.26 -0.14 -41.02
C LYS A 17 13.53 0.79 -39.84
N MET A 18 13.63 2.11 -40.07
CA MET A 18 13.79 3.09 -38.99
C MET A 18 12.55 3.14 -38.09
N ALA A 19 11.36 3.09 -38.66
CA ALA A 19 10.12 3.04 -37.88
C ALA A 19 10.02 1.79 -37.00
N VAL A 20 10.34 0.61 -37.57
CA VAL A 20 10.37 -0.66 -36.81
C VAL A 20 11.44 -0.63 -35.72
N HIS A 21 12.60 -0.07 -36.00
CA HIS A 21 13.67 0.08 -34.98
C HIS A 21 13.27 1.04 -33.87
N ALA A 22 12.61 2.15 -34.20
CA ALA A 22 12.10 3.11 -33.23
C ALA A 22 10.98 2.51 -32.33
N VAL A 23 10.09 1.69 -32.91
CA VAL A 23 9.05 0.96 -32.15
C VAL A 23 9.70 -0.03 -31.20
N ARG A 24 10.61 -0.88 -31.68
CA ARG A 24 11.36 -1.83 -30.82
C ARG A 24 12.16 -1.13 -29.71
N TYR A 25 12.79 0.00 -30.03
CA TYR A 25 13.52 0.78 -29.02
C TYR A 25 12.59 1.29 -27.93
N LYS A 26 11.41 1.82 -28.29
CA LYS A 26 10.38 2.24 -27.33
C LYS A 26 9.86 1.07 -26.51
N GLU A 27 9.53 -0.05 -27.13
CA GLU A 27 9.09 -1.27 -26.44
C GLU A 27 10.13 -1.72 -25.40
N ASN A 28 11.40 -1.84 -25.78
CA ASN A 28 12.47 -2.19 -24.85
C ASN A 28 12.63 -1.18 -23.72
N LEU A 29 12.43 0.10 -23.98
CA LEU A 29 12.49 1.14 -22.97
C LEU A 29 11.34 1.01 -21.95
N TYR A 30 10.11 0.75 -22.42
CA TYR A 30 8.95 0.52 -21.54
C TYR A 30 9.09 -0.76 -20.73
N MET A 31 9.54 -1.85 -21.35
CA MET A 31 9.79 -3.12 -20.68
C MET A 31 10.84 -2.99 -19.58
N ASN A 32 11.97 -2.31 -19.85
CA ASN A 32 12.99 -2.02 -18.85
C ASN A 32 12.48 -1.15 -17.69
N ARG A 33 11.55 -0.23 -17.93
CA ARG A 33 10.93 0.59 -16.88
C ARG A 33 9.98 -0.22 -16.02
N LEU A 34 9.18 -1.09 -16.64
CA LEU A 34 8.25 -1.97 -15.96
C LEU A 34 8.98 -2.90 -14.99
N GLU A 35 10.05 -3.53 -15.45
CA GLU A 35 10.89 -4.40 -14.62
C GLU A 35 11.48 -3.67 -13.40
N LYS A 36 11.88 -2.41 -13.58
CA LYS A 36 12.53 -1.58 -12.57
C LYS A 36 11.60 -0.94 -11.54
N ILE A 37 10.27 -1.13 -11.63
CA ILE A 37 9.34 -0.62 -10.62
C ILE A 37 9.71 -1.25 -9.26
N PRO A 38 10.11 -0.46 -8.25
CA PRO A 38 10.54 -1.02 -6.98
C PRO A 38 9.34 -1.53 -6.17
N VAL A 39 9.52 -2.63 -5.45
CA VAL A 39 8.47 -3.21 -4.59
C VAL A 39 7.87 -2.19 -3.62
N PRO A 40 8.66 -1.33 -2.94
CA PRO A 40 8.10 -0.32 -2.05
C PRO A 40 7.12 0.67 -2.70
N ALA A 41 7.18 0.87 -4.02
CA ALA A 41 6.20 1.73 -4.71
C ALA A 41 4.75 1.27 -4.50
N ILE A 42 4.52 -0.04 -4.29
CA ILE A 42 3.18 -0.58 -4.01
C ILE A 42 2.61 0.06 -2.74
N ALA A 43 3.44 0.18 -1.68
CA ALA A 43 3.01 0.79 -0.42
C ALA A 43 2.66 2.29 -0.58
N THR A 44 3.34 3.00 -1.48
CA THR A 44 3.01 4.40 -1.78
C THR A 44 1.68 4.52 -2.54
N PHE A 45 1.41 3.63 -3.49
CA PHE A 45 0.10 3.60 -4.15
C PHE A 45 -1.01 3.16 -3.21
N LEU A 46 -0.75 2.22 -2.29
CA LEU A 46 -1.68 1.87 -1.23
C LEU A 46 -2.03 3.09 -0.36
N ALA A 47 -1.03 3.90 -0.02
CA ALA A 47 -1.24 5.16 0.70
C ALA A 47 -2.06 6.15 -0.11
N LEU A 48 -1.78 6.31 -1.40
CA LEU A 48 -2.52 7.19 -2.30
C LEU A 48 -4.01 6.80 -2.37
N LEU A 49 -4.29 5.51 -2.54
CA LEU A 49 -5.65 4.98 -2.56
C LEU A 49 -6.37 5.19 -1.22
N THR A 50 -5.69 4.95 -0.10
CA THR A 50 -6.25 5.16 1.24
C THR A 50 -6.53 6.66 1.48
N LEU A 51 -5.57 7.52 1.16
CA LEU A 51 -5.69 8.96 1.32
C LEU A 51 -6.79 9.54 0.40
N SER A 52 -6.94 9.00 -0.80
CA SER A 52 -7.99 9.42 -1.72
C SER A 52 -9.40 9.15 -1.17
N ASN A 53 -9.59 8.05 -0.43
CA ASN A 53 -10.86 7.79 0.27
C ASN A 53 -11.11 8.82 1.40
N VAL A 54 -10.07 9.24 2.12
CA VAL A 54 -10.17 10.32 3.11
C VAL A 54 -10.63 11.62 2.46
N TYR A 55 -9.99 12.01 1.34
CA TYR A 55 -10.38 13.20 0.58
C TYR A 55 -11.79 13.08 -0.03
N GLY A 56 -12.18 11.90 -0.50
CA GLY A 56 -13.54 11.63 -0.95
C GLY A 56 -14.58 11.89 0.14
N GLY A 57 -14.28 11.48 1.38
CA GLY A 57 -15.11 11.77 2.56
C GLY A 57 -15.17 13.25 2.95
N LEU A 58 -14.18 14.05 2.54
CA LEU A 58 -14.14 15.52 2.68
C LEU A 58 -14.83 16.27 1.52
N GLY A 59 -15.42 15.56 0.55
CA GLY A 59 -16.10 16.15 -0.60
C GLY A 59 -15.25 16.25 -1.87
N PHE A 60 -13.96 15.93 -1.83
CA PHE A 60 -13.09 15.95 -3.03
C PHE A 60 -13.22 14.65 -3.84
N VAL A 61 -14.43 14.37 -4.30
CA VAL A 61 -14.78 13.12 -4.99
C VAL A 61 -13.99 12.94 -6.30
N TRP A 62 -13.79 14.03 -7.07
CA TRP A 62 -13.01 14.01 -8.30
C TRP A 62 -11.57 13.53 -8.07
N PHE A 63 -10.93 13.96 -6.96
CA PHE A 63 -9.60 13.54 -6.59
C PHE A 63 -9.54 12.03 -6.28
N ARG A 64 -10.56 11.52 -5.58
CA ARG A 64 -10.71 10.09 -5.32
C ARG A 64 -10.78 9.29 -6.62
N TYR A 65 -11.62 9.68 -7.58
CA TYR A 65 -11.71 9.01 -8.88
C TYR A 65 -10.40 9.01 -9.65
N LEU A 66 -9.69 10.13 -9.67
CA LEU A 66 -8.38 10.25 -10.31
C LEU A 66 -7.36 9.30 -9.70
N CYS A 67 -7.26 9.29 -8.37
CA CYS A 67 -6.32 8.42 -7.66
C CYS A 67 -6.66 6.93 -7.85
N MET A 68 -7.94 6.56 -7.83
CA MET A 68 -8.39 5.19 -8.08
C MET A 68 -8.06 4.73 -9.51
N ALA A 69 -8.24 5.60 -10.51
CA ALA A 69 -7.83 5.32 -11.89
C ALA A 69 -6.30 5.13 -12.00
N CYS A 70 -5.51 6.03 -11.41
CA CYS A 70 -4.05 5.90 -11.36
C CYS A 70 -3.61 4.61 -10.65
N GLY A 71 -4.24 4.27 -9.53
CA GLY A 71 -3.98 3.04 -8.79
C GLY A 71 -4.31 1.79 -9.60
N THR A 72 -5.40 1.81 -10.35
CA THR A 72 -5.78 0.70 -11.25
C THR A 72 -4.71 0.46 -12.32
N VAL A 73 -4.28 1.53 -13.00
CA VAL A 73 -3.20 1.44 -13.99
C VAL A 73 -1.92 0.90 -13.36
N PHE A 74 -1.56 1.40 -12.17
CA PHE A 74 -0.37 0.93 -11.46
C PHE A 74 -0.45 -0.56 -11.12
N ILE A 75 -1.60 -1.04 -10.60
CA ILE A 75 -1.79 -2.46 -10.26
C ILE A 75 -1.71 -3.34 -11.52
N ILE A 76 -2.30 -2.92 -12.63
CA ILE A 76 -2.18 -3.62 -13.92
C ILE A 76 -0.71 -3.71 -14.34
N CYS A 77 0.03 -2.59 -14.31
CA CYS A 77 1.46 -2.58 -14.60
C CYS A 77 2.25 -3.51 -13.68
N TYR A 78 1.90 -3.53 -12.37
CA TYR A 78 2.61 -4.39 -11.43
C TYR A 78 2.31 -5.87 -11.63
N ILE A 79 1.07 -6.24 -11.97
CA ILE A 79 0.68 -7.61 -12.35
C ILE A 79 1.43 -8.02 -13.63
N LEU A 80 1.51 -7.14 -14.63
CA LEU A 80 2.31 -7.38 -15.83
C LEU A 80 3.79 -7.58 -15.51
N LYS A 81 4.37 -6.82 -14.56
CA LYS A 81 5.75 -7.07 -14.08
C LYS A 81 5.89 -8.49 -13.53
N ILE A 82 4.94 -8.95 -12.71
CA ILE A 82 4.98 -10.30 -12.12
C ILE A 82 4.95 -11.39 -13.21
N ILE A 83 4.13 -11.21 -14.24
CA ILE A 83 3.96 -12.18 -15.33
C ILE A 83 5.18 -12.18 -16.27
N LEU A 84 5.67 -11.01 -16.65
CA LEU A 84 6.70 -10.85 -17.68
C LEU A 84 8.12 -11.02 -17.14
N PHE A 85 8.36 -10.72 -15.84
CA PHE A 85 9.67 -10.76 -15.20
C PHE A 85 9.73 -11.67 -13.97
N PRO A 86 9.34 -12.95 -14.08
CA PRO A 86 9.24 -13.84 -12.92
C PRO A 86 10.58 -14.03 -12.20
N LYS A 87 11.71 -14.00 -12.92
CA LYS A 87 13.05 -14.13 -12.31
C LYS A 87 13.37 -12.95 -11.39
N THR A 88 13.10 -11.74 -11.85
CA THR A 88 13.29 -10.50 -11.06
C THR A 88 12.38 -10.51 -9.82
N VAL A 89 11.10 -10.88 -10.00
CA VAL A 89 10.13 -11.00 -8.91
C VAL A 89 10.55 -12.06 -7.89
N MET A 90 11.02 -13.23 -8.33
CA MET A 90 11.51 -14.28 -7.43
C MET A 90 12.73 -13.83 -6.62
N ASN A 91 13.65 -13.08 -7.24
CA ASN A 91 14.80 -12.52 -6.54
C ASN A 91 14.38 -11.46 -5.50
N GLU A 92 13.45 -10.57 -5.85
CA GLU A 92 12.85 -9.62 -4.90
C GLU A 92 12.13 -10.35 -3.74
N TYR A 93 11.35 -11.39 -4.05
CA TYR A 93 10.59 -12.17 -3.08
C TYR A 93 11.46 -13.02 -2.16
N SER A 94 12.69 -13.33 -2.54
CA SER A 94 13.66 -14.04 -1.69
C SER A 94 14.18 -13.19 -0.53
N GLN A 95 14.08 -11.87 -0.63
CA GLN A 95 14.51 -10.91 0.38
C GLN A 95 13.35 -10.59 1.34
N VAL A 96 13.61 -10.59 2.65
CA VAL A 96 12.57 -10.49 3.69
C VAL A 96 11.72 -9.22 3.58
N ILE A 97 12.35 -8.04 3.40
CA ILE A 97 11.63 -6.77 3.31
C ILE A 97 10.78 -6.68 2.04
N PRO A 98 11.32 -6.86 0.82
CA PRO A 98 10.49 -6.89 -0.38
C PRO A 98 9.40 -7.96 -0.31
N CYS A 99 9.69 -9.18 0.18
CA CYS A 99 8.71 -10.23 0.36
C CYS A 99 7.51 -9.75 1.18
N SER A 100 7.76 -9.12 2.34
CA SER A 100 6.68 -8.61 3.18
C SER A 100 5.86 -7.48 2.51
N LEU A 101 6.50 -6.65 1.68
CA LEU A 101 5.83 -5.54 1.00
C LEU A 101 4.96 -5.97 -0.19
N TYR A 102 5.16 -7.17 -0.75
CA TYR A 102 4.27 -7.73 -1.78
C TYR A 102 2.82 -7.86 -1.30
N ALA A 103 2.59 -8.02 0.01
CA ALA A 103 1.27 -8.00 0.61
C ALA A 103 0.48 -6.71 0.33
N ALA A 104 1.17 -5.59 0.17
CA ALA A 104 0.53 -4.31 -0.18
C ALA A 104 -0.18 -4.34 -1.55
N LEU A 105 0.22 -5.22 -2.47
CA LEU A 105 -0.46 -5.40 -3.76
C LEU A 105 -1.91 -5.86 -3.56
N THR A 106 -2.10 -6.88 -2.74
CA THR A 106 -3.45 -7.39 -2.43
C THR A 106 -4.27 -6.40 -1.62
N MET A 107 -3.62 -5.60 -0.75
CA MET A 107 -4.28 -4.51 -0.03
C MET A 107 -4.81 -3.42 -0.99
N CYS A 108 -4.02 -3.04 -2.01
CA CYS A 108 -4.49 -2.14 -3.08
C CYS A 108 -5.70 -2.74 -3.83
N MET A 109 -5.64 -4.03 -4.17
CA MET A 109 -6.74 -4.72 -4.85
C MET A 109 -8.01 -4.77 -3.98
N MET A 110 -7.90 -4.92 -2.66
CA MET A 110 -9.05 -4.84 -1.75
C MET A 110 -9.70 -3.45 -1.78
N ILE A 111 -8.91 -2.37 -1.77
CA ILE A 111 -9.44 -1.00 -1.87
C ILE A 111 -10.12 -0.77 -3.22
N LEU A 112 -9.46 -1.15 -4.32
CA LEU A 112 -10.01 -0.99 -5.66
C LEU A 112 -11.27 -1.85 -5.87
N GLY A 113 -11.28 -3.08 -5.35
CA GLY A 113 -12.47 -3.95 -5.41
C GLY A 113 -13.69 -3.33 -4.71
N SER A 114 -13.48 -2.74 -3.52
CA SER A 114 -14.53 -2.01 -2.81
C SER A 114 -15.00 -0.77 -3.59
N PHE A 115 -14.08 -0.03 -4.18
CA PHE A 115 -14.39 1.14 -5.01
C PHE A 115 -15.19 0.76 -6.26
N TYR A 116 -14.84 -0.31 -6.97
CA TYR A 116 -15.61 -0.77 -8.13
C TYR A 116 -16.99 -1.28 -7.76
N LEU A 117 -17.15 -1.94 -6.61
CA LEU A 117 -18.46 -2.32 -6.09
C LEU A 117 -19.32 -1.09 -5.85
N GLU A 118 -18.77 -0.06 -5.19
CA GLU A 118 -19.47 1.19 -4.91
C GLU A 118 -19.90 1.90 -6.20
N ILE A 119 -18.98 2.04 -7.18
CA ILE A 119 -19.32 2.64 -8.48
C ILE A 119 -20.39 1.83 -9.21
N GLY A 120 -20.25 0.50 -9.24
CA GLY A 120 -21.22 -0.38 -9.86
C GLY A 120 -22.62 -0.21 -9.28
N THR A 121 -22.70 0.01 -7.95
CA THR A 121 -23.95 0.25 -7.25
C THR A 121 -24.49 1.66 -7.53
N ASN A 122 -23.65 2.69 -7.42
CA ASN A 122 -24.08 4.08 -7.51
C ASN A 122 -24.50 4.50 -8.94
N PHE A 123 -23.86 3.91 -9.96
CA PHE A 123 -24.14 4.21 -11.37
C PHE A 123 -25.03 3.16 -12.05
N GLY A 124 -25.53 2.16 -11.31
CA GLY A 124 -26.36 1.11 -11.87
C GLY A 124 -25.65 0.23 -12.91
N ILE A 125 -24.35 -0.05 -12.70
CA ILE A 125 -23.54 -0.90 -13.57
C ILE A 125 -23.24 -2.23 -12.84
N PRO A 126 -24.14 -3.23 -12.86
CA PRO A 126 -24.00 -4.44 -12.06
C PRO A 126 -22.71 -5.23 -12.34
N VAL A 127 -22.29 -5.25 -13.60
CA VAL A 127 -21.06 -5.96 -14.03
C VAL A 127 -19.84 -5.40 -13.30
N LEU A 128 -19.73 -4.08 -13.15
CA LEU A 128 -18.62 -3.46 -12.45
C LEU A 128 -18.64 -3.80 -10.96
N GLY A 129 -19.84 -3.85 -10.36
CA GLY A 129 -20.01 -4.29 -8.98
C GLY A 129 -19.59 -5.76 -8.75
N ILE A 130 -19.93 -6.65 -9.69
CA ILE A 130 -19.51 -8.06 -9.65
C ILE A 130 -18.00 -8.17 -9.77
N ILE A 131 -17.39 -7.47 -10.73
CA ILE A 131 -15.92 -7.43 -10.89
C ILE A 131 -15.27 -6.94 -9.60
N GLY A 132 -15.78 -5.88 -8.99
CA GLY A 132 -15.28 -5.35 -7.72
C GLY A 132 -15.28 -6.40 -6.60
N LYS A 133 -16.39 -7.14 -6.43
CA LYS A 133 -16.47 -8.24 -5.46
C LYS A 133 -15.46 -9.34 -5.75
N ILE A 134 -15.37 -9.79 -7.00
CA ILE A 134 -14.43 -10.85 -7.41
C ILE A 134 -13.00 -10.44 -7.12
N VAL A 135 -12.60 -9.22 -7.50
CA VAL A 135 -11.24 -8.68 -7.25
C VAL A 135 -10.96 -8.64 -5.75
N TRP A 136 -11.93 -8.21 -4.93
CA TRP A 136 -11.79 -8.15 -3.49
C TRP A 136 -11.58 -9.53 -2.86
N PHE A 137 -12.41 -10.53 -3.20
CA PHE A 137 -12.28 -11.88 -2.66
C PHE A 137 -10.99 -12.57 -3.12
N ILE A 138 -10.59 -12.40 -4.39
CA ILE A 138 -9.31 -12.89 -4.90
C ILE A 138 -8.16 -12.26 -4.11
N ALA A 139 -8.22 -10.95 -3.86
CA ALA A 139 -7.20 -10.25 -3.10
C ALA A 139 -7.06 -10.78 -1.68
N VAL A 140 -8.18 -11.02 -0.97
CA VAL A 140 -8.17 -11.62 0.37
C VAL A 140 -7.58 -13.03 0.35
N ALA A 141 -7.99 -13.87 -0.60
CA ALA A 141 -7.49 -15.24 -0.73
C ALA A 141 -5.99 -15.28 -1.04
N VAL A 142 -5.51 -14.46 -1.99
CA VAL A 142 -4.09 -14.36 -2.34
C VAL A 142 -3.28 -13.83 -1.16
N HIS A 143 -3.81 -12.85 -0.41
CA HIS A 143 -3.15 -12.36 0.81
C HIS A 143 -3.04 -13.47 1.87
N ALA A 144 -4.10 -14.24 2.08
CA ALA A 144 -4.08 -15.35 3.04
C ALA A 144 -3.03 -16.41 2.67
N VAL A 145 -2.94 -16.79 1.39
CA VAL A 145 -1.90 -17.71 0.89
C VAL A 145 -0.49 -17.12 1.10
N HIS A 146 -0.31 -15.84 0.76
CA HIS A 146 0.95 -15.13 0.98
C HIS A 146 1.33 -15.07 2.46
N LEU A 147 0.37 -14.79 3.34
CA LEU A 147 0.53 -14.75 4.79
C LEU A 147 1.00 -16.11 5.35
N VAL A 148 0.31 -17.20 4.99
CA VAL A 148 0.68 -18.56 5.43
C VAL A 148 2.10 -18.90 4.96
N ARG A 149 2.41 -18.63 3.68
CA ARG A 149 3.74 -18.85 3.13
C ARG A 149 4.81 -18.00 3.82
N PHE A 150 4.53 -16.73 4.09
CA PHE A 150 5.46 -15.82 4.77
C PHE A 150 5.78 -16.31 6.20
N ILE A 151 4.75 -16.70 6.95
CA ILE A 151 4.90 -17.25 8.31
C ILE A 151 5.72 -18.54 8.26
N ALA A 152 5.37 -19.48 7.38
CA ALA A 152 6.09 -20.74 7.24
C ALA A 152 7.58 -20.54 6.95
N LEU A 153 7.90 -19.67 6.00
CA LEU A 153 9.29 -19.45 5.57
C LEU A 153 10.12 -18.64 6.59
N ASN A 154 9.56 -17.59 7.18
CA ASN A 154 10.35 -16.64 7.97
C ASN A 154 10.26 -16.89 9.47
N MET A 155 9.13 -17.39 9.99
CA MET A 155 8.99 -17.67 11.43
C MET A 155 9.39 -19.09 11.78
N PHE A 156 9.03 -20.09 10.98
CA PHE A 156 9.28 -21.50 11.32
C PHE A 156 10.57 -22.06 10.71
N LEU A 157 10.82 -21.85 9.41
CA LEU A 157 11.97 -22.44 8.75
C LEU A 157 13.27 -21.68 9.01
N LYS A 158 13.26 -20.36 8.89
CA LYS A 158 14.46 -19.54 9.11
C LYS A 158 14.75 -19.27 10.59
N ARG A 159 13.77 -19.44 11.48
CA ARG A 159 13.84 -19.30 12.95
C ARG A 159 14.71 -18.17 13.50
N ASN A 160 14.89 -17.12 12.73
CA ASN A 160 15.78 -16.04 13.12
C ASN A 160 14.98 -14.80 13.50
N VAL A 161 14.68 -14.67 14.80
CA VAL A 161 13.99 -13.49 15.36
C VAL A 161 14.73 -12.19 15.04
N MET A 162 16.06 -12.26 14.85
CA MET A 162 16.88 -11.10 14.46
C MET A 162 16.56 -10.57 13.07
N THR A 163 15.90 -11.37 12.21
CA THR A 163 15.41 -10.89 10.90
C THR A 163 14.04 -10.22 10.97
N THR A 164 13.38 -10.24 12.13
CA THR A 164 12.10 -9.59 12.35
C THR A 164 12.23 -8.10 12.14
N MET A 165 11.40 -7.54 11.25
CA MET A 165 11.43 -6.14 10.86
C MET A 165 10.01 -5.56 10.92
N PRO A 166 9.84 -4.25 11.17
CA PRO A 166 8.51 -3.64 11.16
C PRO A 166 7.72 -3.87 9.88
N SER A 167 8.39 -4.09 8.74
CA SER A 167 7.74 -4.45 7.48
C SER A 167 6.94 -5.77 7.55
N TRP A 168 7.22 -6.67 8.49
CA TRP A 168 6.45 -7.90 8.68
C TRP A 168 4.97 -7.62 8.95
N PHE A 169 4.66 -6.51 9.62
CA PHE A 169 3.28 -6.11 9.86
C PHE A 169 2.49 -5.85 8.57
N VAL A 170 3.15 -5.53 7.45
CA VAL A 170 2.48 -5.38 6.15
C VAL A 170 1.84 -6.70 5.70
N THR A 171 2.54 -7.82 5.93
CA THR A 171 1.98 -9.15 5.65
C THR A 171 1.06 -9.63 6.78
N LEU A 172 1.49 -9.51 8.04
CA LEU A 172 0.77 -10.10 9.18
C LEU A 172 -0.57 -9.41 9.43
N ASN A 173 -0.60 -8.07 9.42
CA ASN A 173 -1.80 -7.29 9.70
C ASN A 173 -2.45 -6.71 8.44
N GLY A 174 -1.76 -6.71 7.29
CA GLY A 174 -2.28 -6.12 6.05
C GLY A 174 -3.58 -6.76 5.56
N ILE A 175 -3.84 -8.03 5.88
CA ILE A 175 -5.10 -8.70 5.56
C ILE A 175 -6.31 -7.99 6.20
N MET A 176 -6.12 -7.23 7.28
CA MET A 176 -7.17 -6.44 7.93
C MET A 176 -7.69 -5.27 7.06
N VAL A 177 -7.02 -4.93 5.94
CA VAL A 177 -7.58 -4.01 4.94
C VAL A 177 -8.91 -4.54 4.40
N ALA A 178 -9.12 -5.87 4.43
CA ALA A 178 -10.43 -6.44 4.17
C ALA A 178 -11.50 -5.92 5.14
N CYS A 179 -11.17 -5.72 6.43
CA CYS A 179 -12.10 -5.16 7.42
C CYS A 179 -12.34 -3.65 7.23
N VAL A 180 -11.36 -2.95 6.62
CA VAL A 180 -11.51 -1.53 6.26
C VAL A 180 -12.47 -1.35 5.09
N THR A 181 -12.44 -2.27 4.11
CA THR A 181 -13.10 -2.14 2.81
C THR A 181 -14.29 -3.09 2.62
N GLY A 182 -14.49 -4.03 3.53
CA GLY A 182 -15.41 -5.17 3.34
C GLY A 182 -16.87 -4.92 3.72
N GLY A 183 -17.25 -3.71 4.17
CA GLY A 183 -18.59 -3.45 4.69
C GLY A 183 -19.73 -3.82 3.74
N ALA A 184 -19.55 -3.59 2.42
CA ALA A 184 -20.53 -3.92 1.39
C ALA A 184 -20.35 -5.31 0.74
N MET A 185 -19.38 -6.12 1.22
CA MET A 185 -19.05 -7.41 0.59
C MET A 185 -19.94 -8.57 1.08
N ASN A 186 -20.78 -8.36 2.08
CA ASN A 186 -21.61 -9.38 2.72
C ASN A 186 -20.79 -10.56 3.29
N ALA A 187 -19.59 -10.27 3.83
CA ALA A 187 -18.64 -11.26 4.32
C ALA A 187 -18.38 -11.13 5.84
N ARG A 188 -19.39 -10.72 6.63
CA ARG A 188 -19.23 -10.41 8.06
C ARG A 188 -18.51 -11.52 8.88
N PRO A 189 -18.81 -12.81 8.72
CA PRO A 189 -18.10 -13.86 9.46
C PRO A 189 -16.60 -13.85 9.18
N LEU A 190 -16.20 -13.68 7.91
CA LEU A 190 -14.80 -13.56 7.53
C LEU A 190 -14.14 -12.32 8.16
N LEU A 191 -14.83 -11.17 8.13
CA LEU A 191 -14.31 -9.92 8.72
C LEU A 191 -14.11 -10.03 10.23
N VAL A 192 -15.01 -10.73 10.95
CA VAL A 192 -14.87 -11.00 12.39
C VAL A 192 -13.62 -11.84 12.65
N VAL A 193 -13.42 -12.93 11.90
CA VAL A 193 -12.21 -13.78 12.04
C VAL A 193 -10.94 -12.98 11.77
N LEU A 194 -10.91 -12.17 10.71
CA LEU A 194 -9.74 -11.35 10.37
C LEU A 194 -9.48 -10.25 11.41
N THR A 195 -10.52 -9.67 12.01
CA THR A 195 -10.36 -8.67 13.07
C THR A 195 -9.75 -9.30 14.33
N ILE A 196 -10.26 -10.45 14.77
CA ILE A 196 -9.73 -11.17 15.94
C ILE A 196 -8.29 -11.60 15.69
N TYR A 197 -8.02 -12.22 14.53
CA TYR A 197 -6.66 -12.60 14.13
C TYR A 197 -5.71 -11.40 14.16
N GLY A 198 -6.07 -10.30 13.53
CA GLY A 198 -5.20 -9.13 13.41
C GLY A 198 -4.92 -8.46 14.75
N CYS A 199 -5.89 -8.38 15.65
CA CYS A 199 -5.68 -7.87 17.00
C CYS A 199 -4.76 -8.80 17.82
N LEU A 200 -4.96 -10.12 17.73
CA LEU A 200 -4.12 -11.09 18.44
C LEU A 200 -2.67 -11.07 17.93
N ILE A 201 -2.47 -11.12 16.61
CA ILE A 201 -1.11 -11.11 16.05
C ILE A 201 -0.39 -9.80 16.34
N TYR A 202 -1.11 -8.66 16.35
CA TYR A 202 -0.54 -7.37 16.73
C TYR A 202 -0.03 -7.40 18.18
N VAL A 203 -0.85 -7.84 19.14
CA VAL A 203 -0.49 -7.90 20.56
C VAL A 203 0.70 -8.81 20.79
N ILE A 204 0.77 -9.97 20.09
CA ILE A 204 1.87 -10.92 20.19
C ILE A 204 3.17 -10.32 19.57
N MET A 205 3.06 -9.71 18.41
CA MET A 205 4.23 -9.22 17.66
C MET A 205 4.77 -7.89 18.17
N LEU A 206 3.93 -7.06 18.81
CA LEU A 206 4.35 -5.73 19.29
C LEU A 206 5.54 -5.78 20.25
N PRO A 207 5.52 -6.58 21.34
CA PRO A 207 6.66 -6.65 22.26
C PRO A 207 7.92 -7.19 21.60
N ILE A 208 7.80 -8.20 20.71
CA ILE A 208 8.91 -8.74 19.93
C ILE A 208 9.53 -7.66 19.06
N MET A 209 8.69 -6.86 18.42
CA MET A 209 9.12 -5.78 17.54
C MET A 209 9.81 -4.65 18.32
N ILE A 210 9.24 -4.24 19.47
CA ILE A 210 9.84 -3.22 20.34
C ILE A 210 11.20 -3.72 20.84
N TRP A 211 11.27 -4.94 21.35
CA TRP A 211 12.53 -5.54 21.79
C TRP A 211 13.58 -5.54 20.67
N ARG A 212 13.17 -5.93 19.46
CA ARG A 212 14.04 -5.94 18.28
C ARG A 212 14.58 -4.54 17.93
N LEU A 213 13.72 -3.51 17.99
CA LEU A 213 14.10 -2.13 17.71
C LEU A 213 15.05 -1.55 18.75
N LEU A 214 14.96 -2.00 20.02
CA LEU A 214 15.81 -1.54 21.11
C LEU A 214 17.16 -2.27 21.16
N THR A 215 17.26 -3.50 20.66
CA THR A 215 18.44 -4.35 20.82
C THR A 215 19.31 -4.47 19.57
N VAL A 216 18.76 -4.22 18.38
CA VAL A 216 19.50 -4.41 17.13
C VAL A 216 19.39 -3.17 16.25
N GLU A 217 20.53 -2.64 15.86
CA GLU A 217 20.61 -1.48 14.96
C GLU A 217 19.93 -1.77 13.62
N ILE A 218 19.14 -0.81 13.16
CA ILE A 218 18.45 -0.88 11.88
C ILE A 218 19.36 -0.26 10.81
N LYS A 219 19.68 -1.07 9.80
CA LYS A 219 20.47 -0.60 8.64
C LYS A 219 19.76 0.58 7.95
N PRO A 220 20.51 1.55 7.41
CA PRO A 220 19.93 2.72 6.72
C PRO A 220 18.88 2.37 5.67
N ALA A 221 19.11 1.29 4.89
CA ALA A 221 18.17 0.81 3.86
C ALA A 221 16.81 0.32 4.40
N ALA A 222 16.70 0.06 5.71
CA ALA A 222 15.48 -0.39 6.37
C ALA A 222 14.93 0.64 7.37
N TYR A 223 15.61 1.78 7.54
CA TYR A 223 15.31 2.74 8.61
C TYR A 223 13.86 3.25 8.57
N HIS A 224 13.35 3.58 7.38
CA HIS A 224 11.97 4.07 7.20
C HIS A 224 10.90 3.01 7.50
N THR A 225 11.27 1.71 7.60
CA THR A 225 10.31 0.67 7.99
C THR A 225 9.81 0.83 9.43
N MET A 226 10.53 1.57 10.28
CA MET A 226 10.07 1.87 11.65
C MET A 226 8.72 2.56 11.69
N ALA A 227 8.40 3.39 10.71
CA ALA A 227 7.10 4.06 10.63
C ALA A 227 5.93 3.09 10.42
N ILE A 228 6.21 1.86 9.98
CA ILE A 228 5.17 0.83 9.77
C ILE A 228 4.51 0.43 11.11
N LEU A 229 5.11 0.71 12.26
CA LEU A 229 4.50 0.46 13.57
C LEU A 229 3.11 1.10 13.75
N LEU A 230 2.86 2.23 13.08
CA LEU A 230 1.56 2.92 13.13
C LEU A 230 0.45 2.15 12.39
N ALA A 231 0.79 1.35 11.37
CA ALA A 231 -0.21 0.70 10.52
C ALA A 231 -1.02 -0.39 11.25
N PRO A 232 -0.42 -1.36 11.97
CA PRO A 232 -1.17 -2.47 12.54
C PRO A 232 -2.14 -2.03 13.63
N CYS A 233 -1.76 -1.14 14.54
CA CYS A 233 -2.66 -0.61 15.57
C CYS A 233 -3.80 0.21 14.95
N SER A 234 -3.51 1.02 13.93
CA SER A 234 -4.53 1.76 13.17
C SER A 234 -5.52 0.82 12.49
N LEU A 235 -5.05 -0.25 11.85
CA LEU A 235 -5.90 -1.29 11.26
C LEU A 235 -6.77 -1.98 12.33
N CYS A 236 -6.23 -2.26 13.52
CA CYS A 236 -7.01 -2.81 14.63
C CYS A 236 -8.15 -1.88 15.04
N VAL A 237 -7.89 -0.58 15.23
CA VAL A 237 -8.93 0.41 15.57
C VAL A 237 -10.02 0.44 14.52
N VAL A 238 -9.65 0.57 13.23
CA VAL A 238 -10.62 0.66 12.13
C VAL A 238 -11.44 -0.62 12.02
N SER A 239 -10.79 -1.79 12.13
CA SER A 239 -11.46 -3.09 12.04
C SER A 239 -12.43 -3.33 13.19
N LEU A 240 -12.01 -3.04 14.42
CA LEU A 240 -12.87 -3.17 15.61
C LEU A 240 -14.15 -2.33 15.46
N ILE A 241 -14.02 -1.07 15.07
CA ILE A 241 -15.17 -0.17 14.93
C ILE A 241 -16.04 -0.59 13.74
N ASN A 242 -15.45 -0.88 12.57
CA ASN A 242 -16.23 -1.24 11.36
C ASN A 242 -16.97 -2.56 11.49
N VAL A 243 -16.39 -3.57 12.16
CA VAL A 243 -16.94 -4.93 12.20
C VAL A 243 -17.90 -5.13 13.37
N PHE A 244 -17.60 -4.54 14.53
CA PHE A 244 -18.41 -4.72 15.73
C PHE A 244 -19.37 -3.54 15.99
N GLY A 245 -19.17 -2.36 15.36
CA GLY A 245 -19.94 -1.14 15.61
C GLY A 245 -19.64 -0.52 16.98
N THR A 246 -20.01 -1.23 18.04
CA THR A 246 -19.79 -0.83 19.44
C THR A 246 -18.76 -1.78 20.10
N PRO A 247 -17.46 -1.69 19.75
CA PRO A 247 -16.44 -2.52 20.36
C PRO A 247 -16.23 -2.16 21.84
N ASN A 248 -15.62 -3.08 22.60
CA ASN A 248 -15.22 -2.79 23.98
C ASN A 248 -14.30 -1.57 24.03
N ALA A 249 -14.67 -0.57 24.82
CA ALA A 249 -13.98 0.73 24.92
C ALA A 249 -12.52 0.60 25.36
N LEU A 250 -12.20 -0.34 26.28
CA LEU A 250 -10.82 -0.56 26.74
C LEU A 250 -9.95 -1.13 25.61
N VAL A 251 -10.49 -2.07 24.82
CA VAL A 251 -9.74 -2.69 23.73
C VAL A 251 -9.48 -1.68 22.61
N VAL A 252 -10.50 -0.97 22.12
CA VAL A 252 -10.31 0.02 21.05
C VAL A 252 -9.48 1.21 21.53
N GLY A 253 -9.65 1.63 22.79
CA GLY A 253 -8.87 2.69 23.42
C GLY A 253 -7.37 2.33 23.54
N PHE A 254 -7.05 1.09 23.96
CA PHE A 254 -5.68 0.59 23.99
C PHE A 254 -5.05 0.57 22.58
N MET A 255 -5.75 0.05 21.58
CA MET A 255 -5.25 0.03 20.20
C MET A 255 -5.03 1.45 19.66
N TYR A 256 -5.92 2.39 19.98
CA TYR A 256 -5.77 3.78 19.58
C TYR A 256 -4.63 4.50 20.33
N LEU A 257 -4.43 4.20 21.60
CA LEU A 257 -3.28 4.71 22.36
C LEU A 257 -1.96 4.25 21.70
N CYS A 258 -1.86 2.96 21.31
CA CYS A 258 -0.71 2.46 20.56
C CYS A 258 -0.53 3.20 19.22
N ALA A 259 -1.62 3.56 18.53
CA ALA A 259 -1.56 4.35 17.30
C ALA A 259 -1.03 5.77 17.57
N VAL A 260 -1.49 6.45 18.61
CA VAL A 260 -1.01 7.78 19.00
C VAL A 260 0.47 7.73 19.40
N CYS A 261 0.89 6.76 20.20
CA CYS A 261 2.30 6.57 20.56
C CYS A 261 3.18 6.35 19.33
N SER A 262 2.72 5.53 18.38
CA SER A 262 3.43 5.28 17.13
C SER A 262 3.51 6.53 16.25
N LEU A 263 2.44 7.33 16.20
CA LEU A 263 2.42 8.60 15.48
C LEU A 263 3.41 9.60 16.08
N VAL A 264 3.42 9.75 17.40
CA VAL A 264 4.36 10.62 18.12
C VAL A 264 5.80 10.17 17.85
N PHE A 265 6.06 8.87 17.91
CA PHE A 265 7.37 8.30 17.56
C PHE A 265 7.80 8.69 16.14
N ILE A 266 6.88 8.58 15.13
CA ILE A 266 7.17 8.96 13.74
C ILE A 266 7.50 10.45 13.66
N ILE A 267 6.71 11.32 14.31
CA ILE A 267 6.92 12.78 14.30
C ILE A 267 8.30 13.14 14.88
N ILE A 268 8.68 12.54 15.99
CA ILE A 268 10.01 12.74 16.61
C ILE A 268 11.12 12.27 15.66
N LYS A 269 10.89 11.17 14.92
CA LYS A 269 11.86 10.59 14.00
C LYS A 269 11.88 11.23 12.60
N LEU A 270 10.96 12.15 12.28
CA LEU A 270 10.92 12.78 10.96
C LEU A 270 12.24 13.42 10.54
N PRO A 271 12.96 14.21 11.38
CA PRO A 271 14.26 14.76 11.00
C PRO A 271 15.26 13.68 10.61
N ASP A 272 15.31 12.58 11.36
CA ASP A 272 16.20 11.45 11.08
C ASP A 272 15.83 10.78 9.74
N PHE A 273 14.53 10.59 9.48
CA PHE A 273 14.06 10.00 8.21
C PHE A 273 14.48 10.85 7.01
N PHE A 274 14.43 12.16 7.11
CA PHE A 274 14.81 13.06 6.03
C PHE A 274 16.32 13.36 5.94
N SER A 275 17.14 12.86 6.87
CA SER A 275 18.61 12.98 6.80
C SER A 275 19.22 12.11 5.71
N PHE A 276 18.53 11.06 5.26
CA PHE A 276 19.00 10.15 4.22
C PHE A 276 18.72 10.69 2.80
N LYS A 277 19.60 10.35 1.85
CA LYS A 277 19.28 10.53 0.42
C LYS A 277 18.06 9.66 0.09
N PHE A 278 17.19 10.17 -0.79
CA PHE A 278 15.99 9.44 -1.18
C PHE A 278 16.33 8.05 -1.76
N TYR A 279 15.63 7.05 -1.28
CA TYR A 279 15.62 5.69 -1.82
C TYR A 279 14.18 5.09 -1.67
N PRO A 280 13.84 3.99 -2.39
CA PRO A 280 12.45 3.46 -2.38
C PRO A 280 11.89 3.12 -0.99
N GLY A 281 12.74 2.86 0.00
CA GLY A 281 12.33 2.59 1.39
C GLY A 281 11.53 3.70 2.07
N TYR A 282 11.60 4.95 1.57
CA TYR A 282 10.74 6.06 2.02
C TYR A 282 9.23 5.74 1.90
N ALA A 283 8.85 4.81 1.03
CA ALA A 283 7.49 4.31 0.95
C ALA A 283 6.95 3.73 2.28
N GLY A 284 7.83 3.30 3.18
CA GLY A 284 7.47 2.87 4.54
C GLY A 284 6.81 3.94 5.39
N LEU A 285 6.99 5.23 5.06
CA LEU A 285 6.33 6.36 5.74
C LEU A 285 4.89 6.60 5.25
N THR A 286 4.51 6.12 4.07
CA THR A 286 3.30 6.58 3.38
C THR A 286 2.02 5.93 3.90
N PHE A 287 1.87 4.62 3.72
CA PHE A 287 0.64 3.92 4.11
C PHE A 287 0.35 3.96 5.62
N PRO A 288 1.33 3.80 6.52
CA PRO A 288 1.07 3.91 7.95
C PRO A 288 0.44 5.24 8.35
N MET A 289 0.92 6.34 7.78
CA MET A 289 0.36 7.66 8.02
C MET A 289 -1.06 7.78 7.45
N ALA A 290 -1.31 7.24 6.25
CA ALA A 290 -2.64 7.29 5.64
C ALA A 290 -3.70 6.48 6.41
N ILE A 291 -3.38 5.27 6.88
CA ILE A 291 -4.32 4.47 7.68
C ILE A 291 -4.47 5.03 9.11
N GLY A 292 -3.44 5.73 9.61
CA GLY A 292 -3.51 6.47 10.87
C GLY A 292 -4.58 7.56 10.85
N ILE A 293 -4.76 8.27 9.72
CA ILE A 293 -5.86 9.24 9.55
C ILE A 293 -7.21 8.53 9.69
N VAL A 294 -7.38 7.42 8.98
CA VAL A 294 -8.65 6.66 9.01
C VAL A 294 -8.97 6.17 10.42
N ALA A 295 -7.94 5.71 11.16
CA ALA A 295 -8.10 5.29 12.56
C ALA A 295 -8.52 6.47 13.44
N SER A 296 -7.91 7.63 13.30
CA SER A 296 -8.28 8.83 14.08
C SER A 296 -9.69 9.33 13.73
N GLN A 297 -10.08 9.32 12.45
CA GLN A 297 -11.45 9.68 12.04
C GLN A 297 -12.49 8.70 12.61
N LYS A 298 -12.23 7.39 12.54
CA LYS A 298 -13.12 6.36 13.11
C LYS A 298 -13.22 6.47 14.63
N MET A 299 -12.07 6.71 15.29
CA MET A 299 -12.08 6.91 16.76
C MET A 299 -12.80 8.18 17.16
N ALA A 300 -12.65 9.29 16.43
CA ALA A 300 -13.41 10.50 16.67
C ALA A 300 -14.92 10.26 16.57
N GLY A 301 -15.39 9.55 15.53
CA GLY A 301 -16.79 9.16 15.40
C GLY A 301 -17.28 8.29 16.56
N TYR A 302 -16.53 7.25 16.93
CA TYR A 302 -16.83 6.39 18.06
C TYR A 302 -16.95 7.16 19.39
N LEU A 303 -16.02 8.11 19.63
CA LEU A 303 -16.05 8.95 20.82
C LEU A 303 -17.21 9.96 20.81
N THR A 304 -17.62 10.43 19.64
CA THR A 304 -18.81 11.29 19.48
C THR A 304 -20.08 10.53 19.85
N GLU A 305 -20.23 9.30 19.35
CA GLU A 305 -21.37 8.42 19.69
C GLU A 305 -21.41 8.07 21.18
N ALA A 306 -20.24 7.96 21.81
CA ALA A 306 -20.08 7.74 23.25
C ALA A 306 -20.26 9.00 24.11
N GLY A 307 -20.50 10.18 23.52
CA GLY A 307 -20.64 11.46 24.22
C GLY A 307 -19.35 11.96 24.88
N SER A 308 -18.19 11.51 24.43
CA SER A 308 -16.88 11.86 25.02
C SER A 308 -16.38 13.23 24.56
N GLY A 309 -15.96 14.08 25.48
CA GLY A 309 -15.30 15.37 25.17
C GLY A 309 -13.98 15.25 24.40
N LEU A 310 -13.37 14.06 24.33
CA LEU A 310 -12.15 13.81 23.58
C LEU A 310 -12.37 13.75 22.06
N ALA A 311 -13.62 13.60 21.61
CA ALA A 311 -13.96 13.46 20.19
C ALA A 311 -13.42 14.61 19.34
N ALA A 312 -13.57 15.86 19.79
CA ALA A 312 -13.08 17.05 19.09
C ALA A 312 -11.53 17.05 18.96
N CYS A 313 -10.83 16.72 20.04
CA CYS A 313 -9.38 16.66 20.04
C CYS A 313 -8.84 15.60 19.05
N VAL A 314 -9.47 14.40 19.04
CA VAL A 314 -9.10 13.32 18.10
C VAL A 314 -9.42 13.72 16.66
N GLY A 315 -10.52 14.44 16.43
CA GLY A 315 -10.88 14.99 15.12
C GLY A 315 -9.84 16.00 14.61
N GLN A 316 -9.36 16.89 15.47
CA GLN A 316 -8.28 17.84 15.13
C GLN A 316 -6.97 17.12 14.82
N LEU A 317 -6.64 16.07 15.60
CA LEU A 317 -5.47 15.23 15.32
C LEU A 317 -5.57 14.57 13.92
N ALA A 318 -6.76 14.08 13.54
CA ALA A 318 -6.99 13.56 12.20
C ALA A 318 -6.75 14.62 11.11
N GLY A 319 -7.18 15.86 11.32
CA GLY A 319 -6.91 16.98 10.41
C GLY A 319 -5.41 17.27 10.24
N LEU A 320 -4.66 17.30 11.33
CA LEU A 320 -3.20 17.46 11.30
C LEU A 320 -2.52 16.30 10.54
N GLN A 321 -2.96 15.07 10.79
CA GLN A 321 -2.46 13.90 10.08
C GLN A 321 -2.73 13.97 8.57
N ILE A 322 -3.89 14.48 8.12
CA ILE A 322 -4.20 14.67 6.69
C ILE A 322 -3.16 15.58 6.06
N PHE A 323 -2.87 16.72 6.67
CA PHE A 323 -1.88 17.68 6.16
C PHE A 323 -0.48 17.06 6.03
N LEU A 324 0.02 16.45 7.10
CA LEU A 324 1.35 15.84 7.13
C LEU A 324 1.46 14.68 6.12
N THR A 325 0.45 13.82 6.09
CA THR A 325 0.45 12.63 5.22
C THR A 325 0.39 13.02 3.76
N SER A 326 -0.38 14.05 3.40
CA SER A 326 -0.48 14.53 2.02
C SER A 326 0.87 15.00 1.50
N GLY A 327 1.60 15.77 2.31
CA GLY A 327 2.97 16.19 1.99
C GLY A 327 3.92 15.01 1.80
N LEU A 328 3.89 14.03 2.71
CA LEU A 328 4.74 12.84 2.65
C LEU A 328 4.45 11.97 1.42
N VAL A 329 3.17 11.67 1.17
CA VAL A 329 2.76 10.85 0.01
C VAL A 329 3.12 11.53 -1.29
N PHE A 330 2.85 12.83 -1.42
CA PHE A 330 3.20 13.61 -2.60
C PHE A 330 4.71 13.63 -2.84
N TYR A 331 5.51 13.90 -1.80
CA TYR A 331 6.97 13.88 -1.88
C TYR A 331 7.48 12.54 -2.39
N VAL A 332 7.03 11.43 -1.79
CA VAL A 332 7.49 10.08 -2.16
C VAL A 332 7.06 9.72 -3.58
N LEU A 333 5.84 10.06 -4.01
CA LEU A 333 5.37 9.84 -5.38
C LEU A 333 6.23 10.59 -6.40
N VAL A 334 6.52 11.87 -6.15
CA VAL A 334 7.37 12.68 -7.05
C VAL A 334 8.77 12.10 -7.14
N MET A 335 9.36 11.69 -6.02
CA MET A 335 10.72 11.15 -6.01
C MET A 335 10.80 9.76 -6.65
N LEU A 336 9.81 8.89 -6.44
CA LEU A 336 9.72 7.60 -7.15
C LEU A 336 9.55 7.81 -8.65
N SER A 337 8.69 8.74 -9.06
CA SER A 337 8.50 9.08 -10.47
C SER A 337 9.80 9.59 -11.10
N ARG A 338 10.50 10.52 -10.43
CA ARG A 338 11.81 10.99 -10.90
C ARG A 338 12.82 9.86 -11.06
N MET A 339 12.84 8.91 -10.12
CA MET A 339 13.74 7.75 -10.18
C MET A 339 13.42 6.84 -11.38
N LEU A 340 12.14 6.59 -11.68
CA LEU A 340 11.70 5.73 -12.78
C LEU A 340 11.87 6.38 -14.16
N PHE A 341 11.70 7.71 -14.23
CA PHE A 341 11.74 8.45 -15.50
C PHE A 341 13.07 9.17 -15.77
N LYS A 342 14.01 9.14 -14.81
CA LYS A 342 15.35 9.66 -15.04
C LYS A 342 15.99 8.93 -16.24
N LYS A 343 16.33 9.69 -17.29
CA LYS A 343 17.11 9.15 -18.41
C LYS A 343 18.37 8.51 -17.83
N SER A 344 18.64 7.28 -18.22
CA SER A 344 19.95 6.68 -17.99
C SER A 344 20.93 7.46 -18.88
N ASP A 345 21.59 8.47 -18.30
CA ASP A 345 22.79 9.06 -18.90
C ASP A 345 23.91 8.01 -18.81
N ARG A 346 23.82 6.99 -19.64
CA ARG A 346 24.93 6.14 -20.03
C ARG A 346 25.13 6.38 -21.52
N GLY A 347 25.95 7.41 -21.80
CA GLY A 347 26.70 7.48 -23.04
C GLY A 347 27.71 6.35 -23.09
#